data_94783196ab926670b90f1e8e83aadd02
#
_entry.id   94783196ab926670b90f1e8e83aadd02
#
_cell.length_a   1.000
_cell.length_b   1.000
_cell.length_c   1.000
_cell.angle_alpha   90.00
_cell.angle_beta   90.00
_cell.angle_gamma   90.00
#
_symmetry.space_group_name_H-M   'P 1'
#
loop_
_entity.id
_entity.type
_entity.pdbx_description
1 polymer ?
#
loop_
_entity_poly.entity_id
_entity_poly.type
_entity_poly.pdbx_seq_one_letter_code
_entity_poly.pdbx_strand_id
1 'polypeptide(L)'
;MAIGRYEPVEAPPDRMAPVLPWDDFRTYVLDWRQNQHTGLVGPTEQGKTNLAYHLLEDRAFVTYFAIKTRDATLDAFAKRGKYVRIEDWPPYKKKLVGKRRYTARELPKRLLWPDATRLDADAEQKRVFQKALHEIYSDGGWCPVFDDYWYLAHMLGFERETKKYLANARSNDIPMLICAQRPAGNKLVELFDQTTHLFFFRDNDEPNLKRIAGVGYNSSNAIKGFVANLDRYQSLYVNTRNGEMYRTTAPELKG
;
A
#
# COMPACT_ATOMS: atom_id res chain seq x y z
N MET A 1 -23.17 -2.01 31.44
CA MET A 1 -22.08 -2.63 30.67
C MET A 1 -20.77 -2.13 31.24
N ALA A 2 -19.95 -3.01 31.83
CA ALA A 2 -18.65 -2.63 32.33
C ALA A 2 -17.74 -2.31 31.14
N ILE A 3 -17.23 -1.08 31.07
CA ILE A 3 -16.16 -0.71 30.14
C ILE A 3 -14.96 -1.52 30.56
N GLY A 4 -14.62 -2.55 29.78
CA GLY A 4 -13.46 -3.38 30.03
C GLY A 4 -12.23 -2.48 30.15
N ARG A 5 -11.51 -2.58 31.27
CA ARG A 5 -10.24 -1.86 31.45
C ARG A 5 -9.29 -2.33 30.35
N TYR A 6 -8.85 -1.39 29.52
CA TYR A 6 -7.77 -1.63 28.56
C TYR A 6 -6.51 -1.98 29.36
N GLU A 7 -6.09 -3.25 29.31
CA GLU A 7 -4.79 -3.62 29.84
C GLU A 7 -3.73 -3.23 28.81
N PRO A 8 -2.72 -2.43 29.19
CA PRO A 8 -1.65 -2.05 28.27
C PRO A 8 -0.94 -3.31 27.75
N VAL A 9 -0.81 -3.41 26.44
CA VAL A 9 -0.04 -4.48 25.81
C VAL A 9 1.44 -4.19 26.06
N GLU A 10 2.14 -5.10 26.75
CA GLU A 10 3.56 -4.95 27.07
C GLU A 10 4.40 -4.95 25.79
N ALA A 11 5.37 -4.03 25.72
CA ALA A 11 6.31 -3.97 24.60
C ALA A 11 7.30 -5.15 24.67
N PRO A 12 7.48 -5.91 23.57
CA PRO A 12 8.48 -6.98 23.54
C PRO A 12 9.90 -6.42 23.59
N PRO A 13 10.91 -7.28 23.93
CA PRO A 13 12.31 -6.85 23.93
C PRO A 13 12.78 -6.32 22.58
N ASP A 14 13.48 -5.20 22.56
CA ASP A 14 13.98 -4.52 21.35
C ASP A 14 14.78 -5.43 20.41
N ARG A 15 15.51 -6.40 20.95
CA ARG A 15 16.28 -7.37 20.16
C ARG A 15 15.45 -8.17 19.16
N MET A 16 14.13 -8.30 19.38
CA MET A 16 13.22 -9.01 18.46
C MET A 16 12.84 -8.20 17.23
N ALA A 17 12.85 -6.88 17.33
CA ALA A 17 12.65 -5.95 16.22
C ALA A 17 13.50 -4.69 16.47
N PRO A 18 14.81 -4.72 16.15
CA PRO A 18 15.68 -3.58 16.36
C PRO A 18 15.23 -2.37 15.53
N VAL A 19 15.51 -1.17 16.05
CA VAL A 19 15.27 0.08 15.32
C VAL A 19 16.42 0.30 14.35
N LEU A 20 16.12 0.48 13.07
CA LEU A 20 17.08 0.86 12.06
C LEU A 20 16.76 2.23 11.48
N PRO A 21 17.77 3.09 11.25
CA PRO A 21 17.62 4.27 10.41
C PRO A 21 17.05 3.87 9.03
N TRP A 22 16.26 4.73 8.42
CA TRP A 22 15.61 4.44 7.13
C TRP A 22 16.60 4.02 6.03
N ASP A 23 17.72 4.74 5.91
CA ASP A 23 18.70 4.47 4.86
C ASP A 23 19.38 3.10 5.04
N ASP A 24 19.69 2.72 6.29
CA ASP A 24 20.24 1.41 6.62
C ASP A 24 19.20 0.30 6.34
N PHE A 25 17.96 0.50 6.78
CA PHE A 25 16.88 -0.42 6.51
C PHE A 25 16.68 -0.65 5.01
N ARG A 26 16.61 0.44 4.22
CA ARG A 26 16.44 0.38 2.77
C ARG A 26 17.60 -0.31 2.08
N THR A 27 18.82 -0.08 2.54
CA THR A 27 20.05 -0.59 1.91
C THR A 27 20.32 -2.05 2.25
N TYR A 28 20.10 -2.45 3.50
CA TYR A 28 20.58 -3.75 3.99
C TYR A 28 19.47 -4.75 4.30
N VAL A 29 18.23 -4.31 4.43
CA VAL A 29 17.11 -5.18 4.84
C VAL A 29 16.06 -5.32 3.73
N LEU A 30 15.66 -4.22 3.10
CA LEU A 30 14.57 -4.22 2.15
C LEU A 30 15.01 -4.73 0.77
N ASP A 31 14.72 -6.01 0.48
CA ASP A 31 14.90 -6.62 -0.84
C ASP A 31 13.52 -6.83 -1.50
N TRP A 32 12.87 -5.73 -1.88
CA TRP A 32 11.57 -5.81 -2.55
C TRP A 32 11.74 -6.06 -4.06
N ARG A 33 11.65 -7.30 -4.46
CA ARG A 33 11.83 -7.75 -5.85
C ARG A 33 10.57 -7.53 -6.69
N GLN A 34 10.74 -7.67 -8.04
CA GLN A 34 9.66 -7.45 -9.01
C GLN A 34 8.47 -8.42 -8.83
N ASN A 35 8.68 -9.60 -8.32
CA ASN A 35 7.64 -10.61 -8.10
C ASN A 35 7.16 -10.71 -6.65
N GLN A 36 7.26 -9.65 -5.87
CA GLN A 36 6.85 -9.62 -4.46
C GLN A 36 5.83 -8.52 -4.22
N HIS A 37 4.90 -8.76 -3.31
CA HIS A 37 3.92 -7.76 -2.87
C HIS A 37 4.31 -7.15 -1.54
N THR A 38 3.93 -5.89 -1.35
CA THR A 38 4.15 -5.12 -0.13
C THR A 38 2.82 -4.61 0.41
N GLY A 39 2.57 -4.78 1.69
CA GLY A 39 1.39 -4.30 2.40
C GLY A 39 1.74 -3.25 3.46
N LEU A 40 1.00 -2.15 3.48
CA LEU A 40 1.07 -1.10 4.50
C LEU A 40 -0.24 -1.11 5.29
N VAL A 41 -0.17 -1.46 6.56
CA VAL A 41 -1.36 -1.74 7.39
C VAL A 41 -1.39 -0.86 8.62
N GLY A 42 -2.48 -0.15 8.83
CA GLY A 42 -2.67 0.70 10.00
C GLY A 42 -3.69 1.81 9.79
N PRO A 43 -4.09 2.51 10.85
CA PRO A 43 -5.07 3.61 10.80
C PRO A 43 -4.69 4.75 9.85
N THR A 44 -5.62 5.64 9.59
CA THR A 44 -5.36 6.88 8.85
C THR A 44 -4.33 7.74 9.58
N GLU A 45 -3.63 8.62 8.84
CA GLU A 45 -2.68 9.62 9.39
C GLU A 45 -1.46 9.03 10.13
N GLN A 46 -1.17 7.73 9.96
CA GLN A 46 0.00 7.08 10.53
C GLN A 46 1.22 7.08 9.60
N GLY A 47 1.15 7.67 8.40
CA GLY A 47 2.29 7.81 7.49
C GLY A 47 2.36 6.78 6.36
N LYS A 48 1.30 6.00 6.09
CA LYS A 48 1.30 5.01 5.00
C LYS A 48 1.67 5.60 3.64
N THR A 49 1.05 6.72 3.27
CA THR A 49 1.32 7.39 1.98
C THR A 49 2.76 7.92 1.91
N ASN A 50 3.29 8.41 3.05
CA ASN A 50 4.69 8.83 3.15
C ASN A 50 5.66 7.66 2.93
N LEU A 51 5.43 6.54 3.61
CA LEU A 51 6.24 5.34 3.43
C LEU A 51 6.10 4.78 1.99
N ALA A 52 4.88 4.78 1.43
CA ALA A 52 4.64 4.35 0.06
C ALA A 52 5.49 5.13 -0.94
N TYR A 53 5.62 6.45 -0.77
CA TYR A 53 6.48 7.28 -1.61
C TYR A 53 7.92 6.75 -1.65
N HIS A 54 8.53 6.55 -0.48
CA HIS A 54 9.92 6.10 -0.39
C HIS A 54 10.13 4.67 -0.91
N LEU A 55 9.16 3.79 -0.71
CA LEU A 55 9.20 2.43 -1.26
C LEU A 55 9.12 2.41 -2.79
N LEU A 56 8.45 3.40 -3.39
CA LEU A 56 8.22 3.49 -4.84
C LEU A 56 9.28 4.30 -5.58
N GLU A 57 10.24 4.92 -4.89
CA GLU A 57 11.30 5.71 -5.54
C GLU A 57 12.05 4.89 -6.58
N ASP A 58 12.39 3.64 -6.26
CA ASP A 58 13.17 2.74 -7.12
C ASP A 58 12.32 1.96 -8.14
N ARG A 59 11.00 2.14 -8.15
CA ARG A 59 10.12 1.49 -9.13
C ARG A 59 10.07 2.29 -10.43
N ALA A 60 10.47 1.64 -11.53
CA ALA A 60 10.49 2.28 -12.84
C ALA A 60 9.08 2.58 -13.38
N PHE A 61 8.15 1.61 -13.25
CA PHE A 61 6.80 1.74 -13.79
C PHE A 61 5.77 1.60 -12.67
N VAL A 62 5.05 2.68 -12.37
CA VAL A 62 4.07 2.73 -11.28
C VAL A 62 2.73 3.29 -11.78
N THR A 63 1.64 2.65 -11.40
CA THR A 63 0.29 3.21 -11.54
C THR A 63 -0.37 3.27 -10.15
N TYR A 64 -0.51 4.46 -9.62
CA TYR A 64 -1.13 4.72 -8.33
C TYR A 64 -2.63 4.99 -8.53
N PHE A 65 -3.48 4.18 -7.90
CA PHE A 65 -4.94 4.28 -7.95
C PHE A 65 -5.42 5.17 -6.80
N ALA A 66 -5.66 6.44 -7.10
CA ALA A 66 -6.12 7.43 -6.12
C ALA A 66 -7.65 7.45 -6.06
N ILE A 67 -8.22 7.23 -4.88
CA ILE A 67 -9.66 7.13 -4.69
C ILE A 67 -10.28 8.37 -4.03
N LYS A 68 -9.50 9.13 -3.28
CA LYS A 68 -10.00 10.32 -2.59
C LYS A 68 -10.24 11.48 -3.54
N THR A 69 -11.22 12.30 -3.25
CA THR A 69 -11.52 13.51 -4.03
C THR A 69 -10.37 14.52 -4.01
N ARG A 70 -9.74 14.70 -2.85
CA ARG A 70 -8.60 15.60 -2.63
C ARG A 70 -7.69 14.99 -1.57
N ASP A 71 -6.39 15.08 -1.78
CA ASP A 71 -5.39 14.63 -0.82
C ASP A 71 -4.08 15.42 -1.02
N ALA A 72 -3.81 16.37 -0.13
CA ALA A 72 -2.62 17.23 -0.20
C ALA A 72 -1.31 16.41 -0.08
N THR A 73 -1.33 15.32 0.67
CA THR A 73 -0.17 14.42 0.78
C THR A 73 0.10 13.73 -0.55
N LEU A 74 -0.96 13.31 -1.25
CA LEU A 74 -0.86 12.67 -2.54
C LEU A 74 -0.45 13.67 -3.64
N ASP A 75 -0.86 14.93 -3.55
CA ASP A 75 -0.38 15.99 -4.45
C ASP A 75 1.13 16.24 -4.28
N ALA A 76 1.61 16.32 -3.03
CA ALA A 76 3.05 16.44 -2.74
C ALA A 76 3.84 15.20 -3.22
N PHE A 77 3.30 14.00 -2.97
CA PHE A 77 3.81 12.74 -3.46
C PHE A 77 3.95 12.75 -4.99
N ALA A 78 2.90 13.15 -5.71
CA ALA A 78 2.90 13.18 -7.16
C ALA A 78 3.96 14.14 -7.72
N LYS A 79 4.05 15.35 -7.15
CA LYS A 79 5.01 16.38 -7.57
C LYS A 79 6.45 15.91 -7.39
N ARG A 80 6.80 15.37 -6.22
CA ARG A 80 8.16 14.90 -5.91
C ARG A 80 8.55 13.64 -6.69
N GLY A 81 7.63 12.68 -6.77
CA GLY A 81 7.83 11.42 -7.46
C GLY A 81 7.72 11.53 -8.99
N LYS A 82 7.49 12.73 -9.52
CA LYS A 82 7.29 12.97 -10.96
C LYS A 82 6.14 12.14 -11.55
N TYR A 83 5.09 11.94 -10.76
CA TYR A 83 3.89 11.28 -11.25
C TYR A 83 3.05 12.25 -12.07
N VAL A 84 2.56 11.77 -13.20
CA VAL A 84 1.62 12.53 -14.02
C VAL A 84 0.20 12.11 -13.66
N ARG A 85 -0.62 13.08 -13.25
CA ARG A 85 -2.04 12.85 -12.99
C ARG A 85 -2.75 12.56 -14.32
N ILE A 86 -3.52 11.48 -14.33
CA ILE A 86 -4.38 11.07 -15.44
C ILE A 86 -5.77 10.75 -14.91
N GLU A 87 -6.79 11.15 -15.65
CA GLU A 87 -8.20 11.02 -15.22
C GLU A 87 -8.93 9.90 -15.95
N ASP A 88 -8.38 9.40 -17.06
CA ASP A 88 -8.96 8.33 -17.86
C ASP A 88 -7.90 7.31 -18.30
N TRP A 89 -8.35 6.14 -18.71
CA TRP A 89 -7.50 5.07 -19.20
C TRP A 89 -7.93 4.57 -20.58
N PRO A 90 -6.99 4.30 -21.51
CA PRO A 90 -5.55 4.57 -21.42
C PRO A 90 -5.23 6.07 -21.59
N PRO A 91 -4.08 6.54 -21.07
CA PRO A 91 -3.70 7.94 -21.21
C PRO A 91 -3.33 8.30 -22.64
N TYR A 92 -3.89 9.40 -23.15
CA TYR A 92 -3.66 9.88 -24.51
C TYR A 92 -2.97 11.25 -24.56
N LYS A 93 -2.01 11.37 -25.46
CA LYS A 93 -1.41 12.64 -25.86
C LYS A 93 -2.22 13.26 -26.99
N LYS A 94 -2.67 14.51 -26.84
CA LYS A 94 -3.29 15.27 -27.93
C LYS A 94 -2.23 15.55 -29.02
N LYS A 95 -2.61 15.37 -30.27
CA LYS A 95 -1.84 15.78 -31.46
C LYS A 95 -2.63 16.84 -32.25
N LEU A 96 -1.98 17.51 -33.20
CA LEU A 96 -2.64 18.43 -34.14
C LEU A 96 -3.83 17.76 -34.85
N VAL A 97 -3.69 16.49 -35.19
CA VAL A 97 -4.78 15.67 -35.74
C VAL A 97 -4.88 14.40 -34.90
N GLY A 98 -6.00 14.24 -34.14
CA GLY A 98 -6.31 13.07 -33.40
C GLY A 98 -5.61 12.95 -32.03
N LYS A 99 -5.58 11.72 -31.51
CA LYS A 99 -4.96 11.36 -30.23
C LYS A 99 -3.97 10.21 -30.44
N ARG A 100 -2.88 10.21 -29.68
CA ARG A 100 -1.95 9.08 -29.59
C ARG A 100 -1.84 8.61 -28.15
N ARG A 101 -1.88 7.30 -27.96
CA ARG A 101 -1.65 6.71 -26.63
C ARG A 101 -0.21 6.96 -26.18
N TYR A 102 -0.01 7.26 -24.90
CA TYR A 102 1.32 7.27 -24.29
C TYR A 102 1.88 5.85 -24.19
N THR A 103 3.16 5.71 -24.48
CA THR A 103 3.89 4.48 -24.15
C THR A 103 4.24 4.44 -22.65
N ALA A 104 4.61 3.25 -22.14
CA ALA A 104 5.07 3.10 -20.77
C ALA A 104 6.30 3.99 -20.47
N ARG A 105 7.25 4.06 -21.42
CA ARG A 105 8.47 4.89 -21.28
C ARG A 105 8.20 6.39 -21.27
N GLU A 106 7.19 6.86 -22.00
CA GLU A 106 6.81 8.27 -22.00
C GLU A 106 6.08 8.70 -20.74
N LEU A 107 5.39 7.76 -20.08
CA LEU A 107 4.61 8.00 -18.88
C LEU A 107 4.82 6.86 -17.87
N PRO A 108 6.01 6.74 -17.28
CA PRO A 108 6.37 5.61 -16.44
C PRO A 108 5.71 5.66 -15.05
N LYS A 109 5.48 6.84 -14.51
CA LYS A 109 4.84 7.05 -13.20
C LYS A 109 3.52 7.77 -13.37
N ARG A 110 2.42 7.07 -13.10
CA ARG A 110 1.05 7.52 -13.32
C ARG A 110 0.30 7.61 -12.00
N LEU A 111 -0.36 8.74 -11.76
CA LEU A 111 -1.35 8.90 -10.73
C LEU A 111 -2.72 8.87 -11.40
N LEU A 112 -3.36 7.71 -11.39
CA LEU A 112 -4.70 7.53 -11.94
C LEU A 112 -5.71 8.05 -10.92
N TRP A 113 -6.24 9.22 -11.20
CA TRP A 113 -7.10 9.99 -10.30
C TRP A 113 -8.31 10.55 -11.04
N PRO A 114 -9.31 9.71 -11.35
CA PRO A 114 -10.58 10.16 -11.90
C PRO A 114 -11.26 11.14 -10.97
N ASP A 115 -12.06 12.04 -11.53
CA ASP A 115 -12.83 12.99 -10.73
C ASP A 115 -13.82 12.25 -9.81
N ALA A 116 -13.70 12.46 -8.52
CA ALA A 116 -14.54 11.89 -7.47
C ALA A 116 -15.31 12.95 -6.68
N THR A 117 -15.52 14.14 -7.26
CA THR A 117 -16.20 15.25 -6.58
C THR A 117 -17.71 15.06 -6.46
N ARG A 118 -18.30 14.19 -7.27
CA ARG A 118 -19.71 13.88 -7.28
C ARG A 118 -20.01 12.60 -6.51
N LEU A 119 -21.17 12.52 -5.87
CA LEU A 119 -21.59 11.32 -5.13
C LEU A 119 -21.78 10.08 -6.03
N ASP A 120 -22.06 10.27 -7.30
CA ASP A 120 -22.21 9.21 -8.32
C ASP A 120 -20.92 8.92 -9.10
N ALA A 121 -19.79 9.46 -8.68
CA ALA A 121 -18.51 9.30 -9.37
C ALA A 121 -17.95 7.86 -9.34
N ASP A 122 -18.43 7.01 -8.44
CA ASP A 122 -17.96 5.62 -8.30
C ASP A 122 -18.09 4.82 -9.61
N ALA A 123 -19.10 5.06 -10.41
CA ALA A 123 -19.30 4.39 -11.69
C ALA A 123 -18.18 4.75 -12.69
N GLU A 124 -17.78 6.01 -12.74
CA GLU A 124 -16.68 6.47 -13.59
C GLU A 124 -15.32 5.99 -13.07
N GLN A 125 -15.07 6.09 -11.77
CA GLN A 125 -13.86 5.51 -11.16
C GLN A 125 -13.76 4.02 -11.47
N LYS A 126 -14.85 3.27 -11.29
CA LYS A 126 -14.90 1.85 -11.61
C LYS A 126 -14.56 1.58 -13.06
N ARG A 127 -15.17 2.30 -14.00
CA ARG A 127 -14.91 2.15 -15.43
C ARG A 127 -13.42 2.35 -15.77
N VAL A 128 -12.83 3.41 -15.23
CA VAL A 128 -11.43 3.79 -15.50
C VAL A 128 -10.47 2.79 -14.86
N PHE A 129 -10.70 2.44 -13.59
CA PHE A 129 -9.85 1.51 -12.86
C PHE A 129 -9.92 0.10 -13.44
N GLN A 130 -11.10 -0.37 -13.86
CA GLN A 130 -11.25 -1.68 -14.49
C GLN A 130 -10.40 -1.82 -15.76
N LYS A 131 -10.43 -0.81 -16.63
CA LYS A 131 -9.60 -0.80 -17.84
C LYS A 131 -8.11 -0.83 -17.49
N ALA A 132 -7.69 -0.02 -16.52
CA ALA A 132 -6.30 0.04 -16.10
C ALA A 132 -5.83 -1.30 -15.49
N LEU A 133 -6.63 -1.89 -14.60
CA LEU A 133 -6.30 -3.18 -13.98
C LEU A 133 -6.17 -4.28 -15.03
N HIS A 134 -7.11 -4.39 -15.97
CA HIS A 134 -7.05 -5.41 -17.01
C HIS A 134 -5.79 -5.27 -17.87
N GLU A 135 -5.46 -4.06 -18.29
CA GLU A 135 -4.31 -3.82 -19.15
C GLU A 135 -2.98 -4.04 -18.41
N ILE A 136 -2.84 -3.48 -17.21
CA ILE A 136 -1.65 -3.68 -16.36
C ILE A 136 -1.40 -5.18 -16.12
N TYR A 137 -2.46 -5.95 -15.88
CA TYR A 137 -2.36 -7.39 -15.67
C TYR A 137 -1.86 -8.13 -16.93
N SER A 138 -2.30 -7.70 -18.11
CA SER A 138 -1.89 -8.29 -19.38
C SER A 138 -0.49 -7.87 -19.81
N ASP A 139 -0.14 -6.61 -19.61
CA ASP A 139 1.15 -6.05 -20.03
C ASP A 139 2.30 -6.52 -19.12
N GLY A 140 2.05 -6.77 -17.84
CA GLY A 140 3.09 -7.11 -16.86
C GLY A 140 4.03 -5.95 -16.53
N GLY A 141 4.95 -6.18 -15.59
CA GLY A 141 6.05 -5.25 -15.30
C GLY A 141 5.68 -3.92 -14.62
N TRP A 142 4.41 -3.65 -14.36
CA TRP A 142 3.91 -2.48 -13.65
C TRP A 142 3.79 -2.75 -12.15
N CYS A 143 3.98 -1.72 -11.34
CA CYS A 143 3.67 -1.72 -9.92
C CYS A 143 2.34 -0.96 -9.67
N PRO A 144 1.19 -1.65 -9.61
CA PRO A 144 -0.05 -1.03 -9.16
C PRO A 144 0.01 -0.73 -7.66
N VAL A 145 -0.45 0.46 -7.28
CA VAL A 145 -0.55 0.91 -5.90
C VAL A 145 -2.01 1.14 -5.54
N PHE A 146 -2.51 0.43 -4.54
CA PHE A 146 -3.86 0.57 -4.04
C PHE A 146 -3.86 1.38 -2.73
N ASP A 147 -4.23 2.65 -2.82
CA ASP A 147 -4.21 3.60 -1.71
C ASP A 147 -5.16 3.21 -0.57
N ASP A 148 -6.32 2.67 -0.90
CA ASP A 148 -7.25 2.08 0.05
C ASP A 148 -7.83 0.78 -0.53
N TYR A 149 -7.29 -0.34 -0.06
CA TYR A 149 -7.70 -1.67 -0.52
C TYR A 149 -9.19 -1.93 -0.27
N TRP A 150 -9.71 -1.49 0.89
CA TRP A 150 -11.10 -1.74 1.26
C TRP A 150 -12.06 -1.03 0.29
N TYR A 151 -11.81 0.26 0.02
CA TYR A 151 -12.64 1.02 -0.89
C TYR A 151 -12.61 0.44 -2.30
N LEU A 152 -11.43 0.12 -2.80
CA LEU A 152 -11.25 -0.47 -4.12
C LEU A 152 -11.98 -1.82 -4.23
N ALA A 153 -11.81 -2.70 -3.26
CA ALA A 153 -12.40 -4.04 -3.29
C ALA A 153 -13.93 -4.02 -3.09
N HIS A 154 -14.41 -3.29 -2.09
CA HIS A 154 -15.81 -3.38 -1.66
C HIS A 154 -16.71 -2.27 -2.22
N MET A 155 -16.27 -1.01 -2.20
CA MET A 155 -17.10 0.09 -2.71
C MET A 155 -17.13 0.12 -4.24
N LEU A 156 -15.97 -0.04 -4.88
CA LEU A 156 -15.89 -0.12 -6.35
C LEU A 156 -16.12 -1.54 -6.89
N GLY A 157 -16.21 -2.56 -6.02
CA GLY A 157 -16.55 -3.93 -6.37
C GLY A 157 -15.44 -4.69 -7.10
N PHE A 158 -14.15 -4.41 -6.81
CA PHE A 158 -12.99 -5.09 -7.39
C PHE A 158 -12.43 -6.24 -6.53
N GLU A 159 -13.25 -6.83 -5.65
CA GLU A 159 -12.79 -7.90 -4.77
C GLU A 159 -12.20 -9.09 -5.56
N ARG A 160 -12.83 -9.48 -6.66
CA ARG A 160 -12.36 -10.58 -7.51
C ARG A 160 -11.04 -10.25 -8.20
N GLU A 161 -10.94 -9.07 -8.78
CA GLU A 161 -9.74 -8.59 -9.46
C GLU A 161 -8.56 -8.46 -8.51
N THR A 162 -8.76 -7.85 -7.34
CA THR A 162 -7.71 -7.68 -6.34
C THR A 162 -7.22 -9.02 -5.79
N LYS A 163 -8.11 -9.99 -5.54
CA LYS A 163 -7.73 -11.36 -5.17
C LYS A 163 -6.92 -12.04 -6.27
N LYS A 164 -7.34 -11.90 -7.53
CA LYS A 164 -6.60 -12.45 -8.67
C LYS A 164 -5.20 -11.84 -8.79
N TYR A 165 -5.07 -10.53 -8.57
CA TYR A 165 -3.79 -9.84 -8.53
C TYR A 165 -2.90 -10.39 -7.41
N LEU A 166 -3.40 -10.51 -6.18
CA LEU A 166 -2.67 -11.05 -5.05
C LEU A 166 -2.17 -12.48 -5.32
N ALA A 167 -3.02 -13.33 -5.88
CA ALA A 167 -2.68 -14.73 -6.10
C ALA A 167 -1.73 -14.94 -7.28
N ASN A 168 -1.91 -14.20 -8.39
CA ASN A 168 -1.31 -14.58 -9.68
C ASN A 168 -0.42 -13.51 -10.32
N ALA A 169 -0.47 -12.23 -9.88
CA ALA A 169 0.24 -11.15 -10.57
C ALA A 169 1.77 -11.30 -10.52
N ARG A 170 2.28 -12.07 -9.54
CA ARG A 170 3.73 -12.38 -9.45
C ARG A 170 4.29 -13.07 -10.68
N SER A 171 3.50 -13.94 -11.32
CA SER A 171 3.93 -14.65 -12.55
C SER A 171 4.06 -13.72 -13.76
N ASN A 172 3.49 -12.52 -13.68
CA ASN A 172 3.55 -11.49 -14.72
C ASN A 172 4.52 -10.34 -14.33
N ASP A 173 5.42 -10.58 -13.37
CA ASP A 173 6.36 -9.57 -12.83
C ASP A 173 5.66 -8.28 -12.37
N ILE A 174 4.50 -8.41 -11.73
CA ILE A 174 3.72 -7.31 -11.19
C ILE A 174 3.88 -7.28 -9.67
N PRO A 175 4.82 -6.50 -9.12
CA PRO A 175 4.84 -6.20 -7.69
C PRO A 175 3.68 -5.28 -7.36
N MET A 176 3.08 -5.45 -6.19
CA MET A 176 1.99 -4.58 -5.75
C MET A 176 2.35 -3.88 -4.45
N LEU A 177 1.86 -2.67 -4.27
CA LEU A 177 1.83 -1.99 -2.99
C LEU A 177 0.38 -1.74 -2.59
N ILE A 178 0.01 -2.19 -1.40
CA ILE A 178 -1.37 -2.17 -0.93
C ILE A 178 -1.44 -1.48 0.42
N CYS A 179 -2.23 -0.41 0.52
CA CYS A 179 -2.54 0.25 1.77
C CYS A 179 -3.87 -0.26 2.33
N ALA A 180 -3.87 -0.71 3.58
CA ALA A 180 -5.06 -1.17 4.28
C ALA A 180 -5.19 -0.46 5.63
N GLN A 181 -6.44 -0.07 6.00
CA GLN A 181 -6.67 0.74 7.19
C GLN A 181 -7.03 -0.10 8.42
N ARG A 182 -7.92 -1.09 8.27
CA ARG A 182 -8.46 -1.89 9.38
C ARG A 182 -8.38 -3.38 9.08
N PRO A 183 -7.39 -4.09 9.60
CA PRO A 183 -7.24 -5.51 9.31
C PRO A 183 -8.40 -6.38 9.82
N ALA A 184 -9.03 -6.04 10.94
CA ALA A 184 -10.12 -6.84 11.50
C ALA A 184 -11.44 -6.75 10.72
N GLY A 185 -11.77 -5.57 10.19
CA GLY A 185 -13.00 -5.33 9.43
C GLY A 185 -12.96 -5.85 8.00
N ASN A 186 -11.80 -6.17 7.49
CA ASN A 186 -11.56 -6.54 6.11
C ASN A 186 -11.03 -7.97 6.06
N LYS A 187 -11.49 -8.76 5.13
CA LYS A 187 -10.97 -10.12 4.89
C LYS A 187 -9.56 -10.04 4.29
N LEU A 188 -8.60 -9.47 5.05
CA LEU A 188 -7.21 -9.29 4.62
C LEU A 188 -6.35 -10.54 4.79
N VAL A 189 -6.97 -11.73 4.92
CA VAL A 189 -6.21 -12.99 5.01
C VAL A 189 -5.32 -13.14 3.80
N GLU A 190 -5.91 -13.00 2.63
CA GLU A 190 -5.20 -13.14 1.37
C GLU A 190 -4.08 -12.09 1.22
N LEU A 191 -4.27 -10.87 1.75
CA LEU A 191 -3.22 -9.87 1.76
C LEU A 191 -2.01 -10.36 2.57
N PHE A 192 -2.22 -10.85 3.79
CA PHE A 192 -1.13 -11.30 4.64
C PHE A 192 -0.43 -12.55 4.09
N ASP A 193 -1.20 -13.50 3.55
CA ASP A 193 -0.66 -14.75 3.01
C ASP A 193 0.12 -14.53 1.70
N GLN A 194 -0.27 -13.54 0.90
CA GLN A 194 0.34 -13.30 -0.42
C GLN A 194 1.40 -12.20 -0.42
N THR A 195 1.58 -11.49 0.69
CA THR A 195 2.51 -10.37 0.78
C THR A 195 3.83 -10.81 1.43
N THR A 196 4.95 -10.47 0.81
CA THR A 196 6.29 -10.77 1.33
C THR A 196 6.75 -9.73 2.35
N HIS A 197 6.45 -8.46 2.11
CA HIS A 197 6.87 -7.32 2.92
C HIS A 197 5.66 -6.66 3.55
N LEU A 198 5.53 -6.73 4.88
CA LEU A 198 4.45 -6.08 5.63
C LEU A 198 5.01 -4.98 6.52
N PHE A 199 4.36 -3.83 6.49
CA PHE A 199 4.63 -2.71 7.37
C PHE A 199 3.39 -2.42 8.18
N PHE A 200 3.47 -2.57 9.48
CA PHE A 200 2.41 -2.24 10.42
C PHE A 200 2.69 -0.90 11.07
N PHE A 201 1.70 -0.04 11.11
CA PHE A 201 1.74 1.23 11.82
C PHE A 201 1.05 1.10 13.17
N ARG A 202 1.29 2.05 14.07
CA ARG A 202 0.68 2.06 15.39
C ARG A 202 -0.84 1.87 15.31
N ASP A 203 -1.33 0.90 16.06
CA ASP A 203 -2.75 0.59 16.21
C ASP A 203 -3.00 0.09 17.64
N ASN A 204 -4.06 0.58 18.28
CA ASN A 204 -4.46 0.20 19.64
C ASN A 204 -5.83 -0.50 19.66
N ASP A 205 -6.42 -0.76 18.49
CA ASP A 205 -7.68 -1.47 18.36
C ASP A 205 -7.45 -2.97 18.54
N GLU A 206 -8.00 -3.54 19.62
CA GLU A 206 -7.76 -4.95 19.98
C GLU A 206 -8.19 -5.95 18.88
N PRO A 207 -9.33 -5.80 18.20
CA PRO A 207 -9.66 -6.61 17.02
C PRO A 207 -8.59 -6.58 15.92
N ASN A 208 -8.05 -5.39 15.62
CA ASN A 208 -6.98 -5.23 14.62
C ASN A 208 -5.69 -5.94 15.10
N LEU A 209 -5.30 -5.71 16.34
CA LEU A 209 -4.12 -6.34 16.95
C LEU A 209 -4.23 -7.87 16.97
N LYS A 210 -5.40 -8.42 17.28
CA LYS A 210 -5.64 -9.87 17.20
C LYS A 210 -5.47 -10.40 15.79
N ARG A 211 -5.89 -9.63 14.78
CA ARG A 211 -5.84 -10.06 13.39
C ARG A 211 -4.41 -10.14 12.85
N ILE A 212 -3.54 -9.21 13.21
CA ILE A 212 -2.15 -9.18 12.76
C ILE A 212 -1.23 -10.10 13.56
N ALA A 213 -1.67 -10.60 14.70
CA ALA A 213 -0.86 -11.33 15.66
C ALA A 213 -0.20 -12.60 15.11
N GLY A 214 -0.82 -13.28 14.15
CA GLY A 214 -0.31 -14.54 13.57
C GLY A 214 0.54 -14.39 12.31
N VAL A 215 0.95 -13.18 11.94
CA VAL A 215 1.66 -12.93 10.68
C VAL A 215 3.13 -13.33 10.78
N GLY A 216 3.64 -14.01 9.77
CA GLY A 216 5.09 -14.22 9.56
C GLY A 216 5.78 -15.18 10.53
N TYR A 217 5.08 -16.20 11.07
CA TYR A 217 5.64 -17.20 12.00
C TYR A 217 6.17 -16.64 13.33
N ASN A 218 5.94 -15.37 13.62
CA ASN A 218 6.41 -14.73 14.83
C ASN A 218 5.45 -15.00 16.01
N SER A 219 5.96 -14.82 17.24
CA SER A 219 5.12 -14.85 18.42
C SER A 219 3.99 -13.82 18.27
N SER A 220 2.75 -14.28 18.39
CA SER A 220 1.55 -13.42 18.26
C SER A 220 1.58 -12.24 19.23
N ASN A 221 2.14 -12.41 20.41
CA ASN A 221 2.28 -11.36 21.41
C ASN A 221 3.36 -10.34 21.05
N ALA A 222 4.42 -10.75 20.34
CA ALA A 222 5.48 -9.84 19.93
C ALA A 222 4.98 -8.80 18.91
N ILE A 223 4.30 -9.25 17.85
CA ILE A 223 3.76 -8.31 16.84
C ILE A 223 2.76 -7.35 17.47
N LYS A 224 1.82 -7.85 18.27
CA LYS A 224 0.86 -7.00 19.00
C LYS A 224 1.56 -5.96 19.87
N GLY A 225 2.52 -6.42 20.66
CA GLY A 225 3.26 -5.57 21.58
C GLY A 225 4.02 -4.46 20.86
N PHE A 226 4.71 -4.79 19.77
CA PHE A 226 5.39 -3.78 18.97
C PHE A 226 4.41 -2.78 18.35
N VAL A 227 3.37 -3.26 17.67
CA VAL A 227 2.42 -2.40 16.96
C VAL A 227 1.69 -1.45 17.91
N ALA A 228 1.29 -1.92 19.09
CA ALA A 228 0.65 -1.10 20.11
C ALA A 228 1.56 0.02 20.66
N ASN A 229 2.89 -0.19 20.64
CA ASN A 229 3.88 0.71 21.23
C ASN A 229 4.76 1.44 20.22
N LEU A 230 4.45 1.40 18.91
CA LEU A 230 5.17 2.18 17.90
C LEU A 230 5.01 3.69 18.15
N ASP A 231 6.04 4.44 17.84
CA ASP A 231 5.95 5.88 17.74
C ASP A 231 5.10 6.32 16.55
N ARG A 232 4.66 7.57 16.55
CA ARG A 232 3.96 8.16 15.41
C ARG A 232 4.86 8.12 14.18
N TYR A 233 4.32 7.65 13.04
CA TYR A 233 5.04 7.48 11.77
C TYR A 233 6.11 6.36 11.76
N GLN A 234 6.40 5.74 12.89
CA GLN A 234 7.22 4.55 12.93
C GLN A 234 6.42 3.35 12.40
N SER A 235 7.08 2.45 11.70
CA SER A 235 6.49 1.21 11.23
C SER A 235 7.27 -0.01 11.74
N LEU A 236 6.56 -1.09 12.04
CA LEU A 236 7.10 -2.42 12.21
C LEU A 236 7.11 -3.11 10.85
N TYR A 237 8.27 -3.36 10.32
CA TYR A 237 8.46 -4.22 9.16
C TYR A 237 8.49 -5.68 9.57
N VAL A 238 7.81 -6.53 8.78
CA VAL A 238 7.83 -7.98 8.91
C VAL A 238 8.06 -8.59 7.53
N ASN A 239 9.12 -9.37 7.39
CA ASN A 239 9.30 -10.24 6.24
C ASN A 239 8.56 -11.55 6.50
N THR A 240 7.49 -11.82 5.74
CA THR A 240 6.64 -13.00 5.99
C THR A 240 7.29 -14.32 5.60
N ARG A 241 8.39 -14.30 4.83
CA ARG A 241 9.08 -15.51 4.38
C ARG A 241 10.07 -16.06 5.40
N ASN A 242 10.79 -15.18 6.09
CA ASN A 242 11.84 -15.57 7.04
C ASN A 242 11.56 -15.14 8.48
N GLY A 243 10.48 -14.38 8.71
CA GLY A 243 10.08 -13.90 10.03
C GLY A 243 10.92 -12.75 10.59
N GLU A 244 11.83 -12.16 9.82
CA GLU A 244 12.61 -11.01 10.28
C GLU A 244 11.72 -9.79 10.53
N MET A 245 12.02 -9.09 11.61
CA MET A 245 11.29 -7.88 12.01
C MET A 245 12.26 -6.73 12.30
N TYR A 246 11.89 -5.52 11.87
CA TYR A 246 12.63 -4.29 12.15
C TYR A 246 11.65 -3.14 12.37
N ARG A 247 12.05 -2.16 13.20
CA ARG A 247 11.32 -0.89 13.31
C ARG A 247 12.06 0.19 12.56
N THR A 248 11.35 0.97 11.78
CA THR A 248 11.95 2.07 11.02
C THR A 248 10.97 3.22 10.83
N THR A 249 11.49 4.41 10.53
CA THR A 249 10.70 5.61 10.24
C THR A 249 11.19 6.21 8.94
N ALA A 250 10.36 6.21 7.91
CA ALA A 250 10.69 6.87 6.65
C ALA A 250 10.76 8.41 6.85
N PRO A 251 11.67 9.11 6.14
CA PRO A 251 11.75 10.56 6.19
C PRO A 251 10.43 11.24 5.84
N GLU A 252 10.15 12.38 6.45
CA GLU A 252 8.91 13.11 6.17
C GLU A 252 8.91 13.68 4.74
N LEU A 253 7.81 13.48 4.05
CA LEU A 253 7.55 14.09 2.76
C LEU A 253 7.22 15.58 2.97
N LYS A 254 8.26 16.42 3.04
CA LYS A 254 8.04 17.87 3.14
C LYS A 254 7.40 18.39 1.85
N GLY A 255 6.30 19.09 1.97
CA GLY A 255 5.52 19.68 0.88
C GLY A 255 6.28 20.72 0.04
#